data_ea13482fe4d02537c5598a33893e1e8a
#
_entry.id   ea13482fe4d02537c5598a33893e1e8a
#
_cell.length_a   1.000
_cell.length_b   1.000
_cell.length_c   1.000
_cell.angle_alpha   90.00
_cell.angle_beta   90.00
_cell.angle_gamma   90.00
#
_symmetry.space_group_name_H-M   'P 1'
#
loop_
_entity.id
_entity.type
_entity.pdbx_description
1 polymer ?
#
loop_
_entity_poly.entity_id
_entity_poly.type
_entity_poly.pdbx_seq_one_letter_code
_entity_poly.pdbx_strand_id
1 'polypeptide(L)'
;VLRALRIPLLVVFVSALTGVGLFPSWVAAQARAACVLVGMLEPPLLAGALRLATREPVLEDRPIAGVPSVVARPAGDGPWPTIVFANGATPEGRHHPVVLRLARGFARAGFVVYVPELPGLRVGEVAPESLEATIGVARAAADVARGGRVGLVGVSTGGSLALRAAQDPALHGRVSGVSAVAPYTDIRNVFQLATTGTYREGEDVRAYEPAEGYLALVAARSLARLLPEGPDRERMSTALRAVSDTDPDPLAVLD
;
A
#
# COMPACT_ATOMS: atom_id res chain seq x y z
N VAL A 1 40.28 -27.62 -2.83
CA VAL A 1 39.10 -26.78 -2.48
C VAL A 1 38.27 -26.47 -3.72
N LEU A 2 38.84 -26.02 -4.84
CA LEU A 2 38.10 -25.66 -6.09
C LEU A 2 37.36 -26.82 -6.76
N ARG A 3 37.84 -28.09 -6.63
CA ARG A 3 37.15 -29.28 -7.21
C ARG A 3 35.95 -29.72 -6.38
N ALA A 4 35.95 -29.53 -5.07
CA ALA A 4 34.85 -29.87 -4.17
C ALA A 4 33.64 -28.92 -4.32
N LEU A 5 33.83 -27.67 -4.78
CA LEU A 5 32.76 -26.71 -5.03
C LEU A 5 32.06 -26.87 -6.38
N ARG A 6 32.68 -27.61 -7.35
CA ARG A 6 32.12 -27.77 -8.71
C ARG A 6 30.85 -28.61 -8.76
N ILE A 7 30.80 -29.67 -7.95
CA ILE A 7 29.63 -30.57 -7.91
C ILE A 7 28.41 -29.87 -7.31
N PRO A 8 28.49 -29.24 -6.12
CA PRO A 8 27.33 -28.52 -5.58
C PRO A 8 26.90 -27.33 -6.44
N LEU A 9 27.84 -26.60 -7.06
CA LEU A 9 27.50 -25.54 -8.01
C LEU A 9 26.79 -26.08 -9.26
N LEU A 10 27.22 -27.22 -9.80
CA LEU A 10 26.57 -27.88 -10.93
C LEU A 10 25.17 -28.35 -10.55
N VAL A 11 24.99 -28.94 -9.37
CA VAL A 11 23.69 -29.37 -8.86
C VAL A 11 22.72 -28.19 -8.71
N VAL A 12 23.20 -27.09 -8.12
CA VAL A 12 22.38 -25.84 -7.98
C VAL A 12 22.02 -25.27 -9.36
N PHE A 13 22.98 -25.28 -10.30
CA PHE A 13 22.75 -24.75 -11.65
C PHE A 13 21.77 -25.66 -12.45
N VAL A 14 21.91 -26.96 -12.37
CA VAL A 14 20.97 -27.91 -13.01
C VAL A 14 19.59 -27.83 -12.36
N SER A 15 19.52 -27.76 -11.03
CA SER A 15 18.23 -27.56 -10.31
C SER A 15 17.56 -26.26 -10.70
N ALA A 16 18.32 -25.17 -10.84
CA ALA A 16 17.81 -23.88 -11.29
C ALA A 16 17.30 -23.97 -12.74
N LEU A 17 18.05 -24.58 -13.66
CA LEU A 17 17.62 -24.76 -15.04
C LEU A 17 16.38 -25.67 -15.15
N THR A 18 16.34 -26.75 -14.36
CA THR A 18 15.18 -27.65 -14.31
C THR A 18 13.95 -26.93 -13.75
N GLY A 19 14.15 -26.12 -12.71
CA GLY A 19 13.09 -25.27 -12.14
C GLY A 19 12.54 -24.26 -13.15
N VAL A 20 13.42 -23.60 -13.93
CA VAL A 20 13.00 -22.69 -15.00
C VAL A 20 12.20 -23.42 -16.09
N GLY A 21 12.63 -24.62 -16.48
CA GLY A 21 11.94 -25.42 -17.49
C GLY A 21 10.60 -25.99 -17.03
N LEU A 22 10.50 -26.44 -15.78
CA LEU A 22 9.29 -27.07 -15.25
C LEU A 22 8.27 -26.07 -14.70
N PHE A 23 8.74 -24.92 -14.18
CA PHE A 23 7.89 -23.92 -13.50
C PHE A 23 8.18 -22.49 -13.99
N PRO A 24 8.06 -22.20 -15.30
CA PRO A 24 8.44 -20.90 -15.85
C PRO A 24 7.63 -19.74 -15.26
N SER A 25 6.36 -19.96 -14.97
CA SER A 25 5.49 -18.94 -14.35
C SER A 25 5.91 -18.61 -12.91
N TRP A 26 6.31 -19.61 -12.14
CA TRP A 26 6.80 -19.42 -10.78
C TRP A 26 8.13 -18.65 -10.78
N VAL A 27 9.07 -19.02 -11.64
CA VAL A 27 10.36 -18.32 -11.78
C VAL A 27 10.15 -16.88 -12.20
N ALA A 28 9.25 -16.62 -13.15
CA ALA A 28 8.90 -15.26 -13.56
C ALA A 28 8.28 -14.45 -12.41
N ALA A 29 7.45 -15.07 -11.58
CA ALA A 29 6.87 -14.42 -10.41
C ALA A 29 7.95 -14.05 -9.37
N GLN A 30 8.89 -14.97 -9.08
CA GLN A 30 10.01 -14.71 -8.17
C GLN A 30 10.95 -13.61 -8.70
N ALA A 31 11.24 -13.61 -9.99
CA ALA A 31 12.05 -12.57 -10.62
C ALA A 31 11.37 -11.19 -10.50
N ARG A 32 10.05 -11.11 -10.72
CA ARG A 32 9.29 -9.87 -10.53
C ARG A 32 9.30 -9.42 -9.07
N ALA A 33 9.08 -10.34 -8.12
CA ALA A 33 9.15 -10.03 -6.69
C ALA A 33 10.54 -9.51 -6.29
N ALA A 34 11.62 -10.13 -6.77
CA ALA A 34 12.97 -9.66 -6.57
C ALA A 34 13.21 -8.25 -7.15
N CYS A 35 12.70 -7.97 -8.35
CA CYS A 35 12.76 -6.64 -8.95
C CYS A 35 12.05 -5.58 -8.08
N VAL A 36 10.87 -5.91 -7.53
CA VAL A 36 10.13 -5.01 -6.63
C VAL A 36 10.94 -4.74 -5.37
N LEU A 37 11.46 -5.80 -4.72
CA LEU A 37 12.24 -5.68 -3.49
C LEU A 37 13.53 -4.90 -3.70
N VAL A 38 14.27 -5.18 -4.76
CA VAL A 38 15.52 -4.45 -5.09
C VAL A 38 15.19 -2.99 -5.42
N GLY A 39 14.10 -2.72 -6.14
CA GLY A 39 13.66 -1.36 -6.45
C GLY A 39 13.15 -0.57 -5.24
N MET A 40 12.66 -1.26 -4.21
CA MET A 40 12.19 -0.63 -2.95
C MET A 40 13.33 -0.40 -1.96
N LEU A 41 14.20 -1.41 -1.75
CA LEU A 41 15.27 -1.39 -0.77
C LEU A 41 16.54 -0.70 -1.27
N GLU A 42 16.69 -0.60 -2.58
CA GLU A 42 17.82 0.03 -3.28
C GLU A 42 19.21 -0.38 -2.77
N PRO A 43 19.49 -1.69 -2.51
CA PRO A 43 20.81 -2.11 -2.09
C PRO A 43 21.83 -1.74 -3.18
N PRO A 44 22.97 -1.07 -2.84
CA PRO A 44 23.80 -0.34 -3.83
C PRO A 44 24.21 -1.14 -5.06
N LEU A 45 24.66 -2.38 -4.89
CA LEU A 45 25.11 -3.24 -6.00
C LEU A 45 23.95 -3.74 -6.84
N LEU A 46 22.86 -4.20 -6.21
CA LEU A 46 21.69 -4.75 -6.93
C LEU A 46 20.85 -3.66 -7.58
N ALA A 47 20.75 -2.48 -6.97
CA ALA A 47 20.06 -1.33 -7.55
C ALA A 47 20.76 -0.86 -8.84
N GLY A 48 22.10 -0.84 -8.86
CA GLY A 48 22.89 -0.55 -10.06
C GLY A 48 22.61 -1.57 -11.17
N ALA A 49 22.65 -2.85 -10.86
CA ALA A 49 22.35 -3.93 -11.81
C ALA A 49 20.91 -3.84 -12.33
N LEU A 50 19.94 -3.56 -11.45
CA LEU A 50 18.54 -3.39 -11.85
C LEU A 50 18.34 -2.22 -12.80
N ARG A 51 19.00 -1.07 -12.56
CA ARG A 51 18.94 0.11 -13.46
C ARG A 51 19.53 -0.18 -14.84
N LEU A 52 20.58 -0.99 -14.92
CA LEU A 52 21.16 -1.43 -16.18
C LEU A 52 20.27 -2.44 -16.92
N ALA A 53 19.60 -3.33 -16.18
CA ALA A 53 18.75 -4.39 -16.75
C ALA A 53 17.34 -3.90 -17.13
N THR A 54 16.86 -2.78 -16.59
CA THR A 54 15.51 -2.25 -16.80
C THR A 54 15.55 -0.79 -17.27
N ARG A 55 14.53 -0.40 -18.04
CA ARG A 55 14.35 1.01 -18.38
C ARG A 55 13.76 1.78 -17.19
N GLU A 56 14.03 3.10 -17.13
CA GLU A 56 13.43 3.97 -16.11
C GLU A 56 11.91 4.02 -16.29
N PRO A 57 11.12 3.75 -15.22
CA PRO A 57 9.68 3.88 -15.27
C PRO A 57 9.22 5.31 -15.49
N VAL A 58 8.11 5.48 -16.16
CA VAL A 58 7.44 6.77 -16.32
C VAL A 58 6.46 6.97 -15.17
N LEU A 59 6.55 8.13 -14.51
CA LEU A 59 5.61 8.55 -13.47
C LEU A 59 4.83 9.76 -13.97
N GLU A 60 3.51 9.70 -13.82
CA GLU A 60 2.59 10.76 -14.24
C GLU A 60 1.59 11.06 -13.12
N ASP A 61 1.42 12.33 -12.80
CA ASP A 61 0.30 12.78 -11.95
C ASP A 61 -0.92 13.04 -12.83
N ARG A 62 -1.99 12.28 -12.61
CA ARG A 62 -3.26 12.49 -13.31
C ARG A 62 -4.43 11.95 -12.52
N PRO A 63 -5.62 12.53 -12.67
CA PRO A 63 -6.82 11.99 -12.01
C PRO A 63 -7.25 10.67 -12.68
N ILE A 64 -7.66 9.72 -11.84
CA ILE A 64 -8.28 8.44 -12.25
C ILE A 64 -9.66 8.36 -11.59
N ALA A 65 -10.70 8.25 -12.37
CA ALA A 65 -12.09 8.32 -11.86
C ALA A 65 -12.33 9.56 -10.97
N GLY A 66 -11.73 10.70 -11.31
CA GLY A 66 -11.82 11.94 -10.52
C GLY A 66 -10.90 12.00 -9.30
N VAL A 67 -10.20 10.92 -8.96
CA VAL A 67 -9.28 10.86 -7.81
C VAL A 67 -7.86 11.22 -8.26
N PRO A 68 -7.22 12.26 -7.70
CA PRO A 68 -5.82 12.57 -7.99
C PRO A 68 -4.94 11.34 -7.73
N SER A 69 -4.12 10.96 -8.69
CA SER A 69 -3.34 9.71 -8.60
C SER A 69 -1.96 9.88 -9.21
N VAL A 70 -0.96 9.19 -8.67
CA VAL A 70 0.29 8.92 -9.37
C VAL A 70 0.13 7.62 -10.14
N VAL A 71 0.48 7.64 -11.42
CA VAL A 71 0.53 6.45 -12.26
C VAL A 71 1.99 6.16 -12.60
N ALA A 72 2.51 5.03 -12.12
CA ALA A 72 3.82 4.54 -12.49
C ALA A 72 3.65 3.40 -13.51
N ARG A 73 4.34 3.51 -14.64
CA ARG A 73 4.28 2.49 -15.69
C ARG A 73 5.65 2.13 -16.24
N PRO A 74 5.82 0.92 -16.76
CA PRO A 74 7.02 0.56 -17.50
C PRO A 74 7.25 1.51 -18.68
N ALA A 75 8.50 1.72 -19.05
CA ALA A 75 8.82 2.42 -20.30
C ALA A 75 8.50 1.51 -21.48
N GLY A 76 7.84 2.08 -22.50
CA GLY A 76 7.42 1.38 -23.72
C GLY A 76 5.93 1.09 -23.74
N ASP A 77 5.50 0.26 -24.71
CA ASP A 77 4.10 -0.02 -24.97
C ASP A 77 3.66 -1.31 -24.28
N GLY A 78 2.42 -1.26 -23.67
CA GLY A 78 1.80 -2.41 -23.02
C GLY A 78 1.27 -3.45 -24.01
N PRO A 79 0.48 -4.39 -23.53
CA PRO A 79 -0.32 -4.33 -22.29
C PRO A 79 0.41 -4.90 -21.07
N TRP A 80 0.31 -4.18 -19.95
CA TRP A 80 0.92 -4.55 -18.66
C TRP A 80 -0.14 -4.99 -17.65
N PRO A 81 0.17 -5.96 -16.76
CA PRO A 81 -0.67 -6.21 -15.59
C PRO A 81 -0.74 -4.96 -14.71
N THR A 82 -1.87 -4.77 -14.07
CA THR A 82 -2.20 -3.52 -13.39
C THR A 82 -2.41 -3.75 -11.90
N ILE A 83 -1.92 -2.81 -11.08
CA ILE A 83 -2.05 -2.79 -9.63
C ILE A 83 -2.63 -1.44 -9.20
N VAL A 84 -3.54 -1.44 -8.24
CA VAL A 84 -3.87 -0.26 -7.43
C VAL A 84 -3.19 -0.42 -6.08
N PHE A 85 -2.37 0.56 -5.72
CA PHE A 85 -1.67 0.60 -4.45
C PHE A 85 -2.30 1.65 -3.54
N ALA A 86 -2.98 1.19 -2.49
CA ALA A 86 -3.55 2.02 -1.44
C ALA A 86 -2.53 2.19 -0.31
N ASN A 87 -1.99 3.40 -0.13
CA ASN A 87 -1.06 3.70 0.95
C ASN A 87 -1.81 3.86 2.29
N GLY A 88 -1.05 3.80 3.39
CA GLY A 88 -1.54 4.14 4.72
C GLY A 88 -1.68 5.64 4.93
N ALA A 89 -2.08 6.04 6.13
CA ALA A 89 -2.13 7.44 6.53
C ALA A 89 -0.71 8.02 6.60
N THR A 90 -0.45 9.06 5.82
CA THR A 90 0.82 9.80 5.78
C THR A 90 0.60 11.19 5.20
N PRO A 91 1.24 12.22 5.75
CA PRO A 91 1.08 13.61 5.30
C PRO A 91 1.42 13.82 3.81
N GLU A 92 2.38 13.08 3.28
CA GLU A 92 2.77 13.16 1.87
C GLU A 92 1.80 12.44 0.93
N GLY A 93 0.92 11.59 1.50
CA GLY A 93 -0.07 10.84 0.72
C GLY A 93 0.56 10.00 -0.39
N ARG A 94 0.02 10.13 -1.61
CA ARG A 94 0.51 9.42 -2.80
C ARG A 94 1.96 9.78 -3.20
N HIS A 95 2.49 10.90 -2.69
CA HIS A 95 3.85 11.36 -2.99
C HIS A 95 4.87 10.95 -1.93
N HIS A 96 4.48 10.15 -0.92
CA HIS A 96 5.42 9.66 0.07
C HIS A 96 6.60 8.94 -0.60
N PRO A 97 7.86 9.27 -0.25
CA PRO A 97 9.04 8.75 -0.95
C PRO A 97 9.11 7.22 -1.02
N VAL A 98 8.70 6.52 0.04
CA VAL A 98 8.67 5.04 0.06
C VAL A 98 7.59 4.51 -0.90
N VAL A 99 6.43 5.15 -0.96
CA VAL A 99 5.33 4.80 -1.88
C VAL A 99 5.79 4.95 -3.33
N LEU A 100 6.47 6.05 -3.67
CA LEU A 100 6.99 6.28 -5.01
C LEU A 100 8.10 5.28 -5.37
N ARG A 101 8.99 4.93 -4.43
CA ARG A 101 9.99 3.87 -4.66
C ARG A 101 9.34 2.52 -4.92
N LEU A 102 8.33 2.16 -4.15
CA LEU A 102 7.57 0.93 -4.34
C LEU A 102 6.86 0.91 -5.70
N ALA A 103 6.20 2.00 -6.07
CA ALA A 103 5.54 2.14 -7.36
C ALA A 103 6.54 2.01 -8.54
N ARG A 104 7.72 2.63 -8.44
CA ARG A 104 8.81 2.43 -9.41
C ARG A 104 9.29 0.98 -9.45
N GLY A 105 9.44 0.33 -8.29
CA GLY A 105 9.84 -1.08 -8.21
C GLY A 105 8.86 -1.99 -8.94
N PHE A 106 7.57 -1.82 -8.72
CA PHE A 106 6.53 -2.54 -9.45
C PHE A 106 6.56 -2.22 -10.96
N ALA A 107 6.74 -0.96 -11.34
CA ALA A 107 6.81 -0.58 -12.74
C ALA A 107 8.05 -1.18 -13.44
N ARG A 108 9.20 -1.23 -12.77
CA ARG A 108 10.39 -1.97 -13.28
C ARG A 108 10.13 -3.48 -13.42
N ALA A 109 9.30 -4.05 -12.54
CA ALA A 109 8.89 -5.45 -12.62
C ALA A 109 7.81 -5.73 -13.70
N GLY A 110 7.40 -4.69 -14.46
CA GLY A 110 6.47 -4.81 -15.57
C GLY A 110 5.00 -4.65 -15.20
N PHE A 111 4.68 -3.87 -14.16
CA PHE A 111 3.31 -3.54 -13.78
C PHE A 111 2.99 -2.06 -14.02
N VAL A 112 1.76 -1.76 -14.37
CA VAL A 112 1.22 -0.40 -14.21
C VAL A 112 0.67 -0.28 -12.80
N VAL A 113 1.07 0.77 -12.07
CA VAL A 113 0.66 1.00 -10.70
C VAL A 113 -0.09 2.32 -10.59
N TYR A 114 -1.28 2.28 -10.05
CA TYR A 114 -2.09 3.44 -9.71
C TYR A 114 -2.00 3.67 -8.21
N VAL A 115 -1.54 4.84 -7.80
CA VAL A 115 -1.44 5.27 -6.40
C VAL A 115 -2.41 6.43 -6.19
N PRO A 116 -3.65 6.17 -5.74
CA PRO A 116 -4.63 7.23 -5.52
C PRO A 116 -4.31 8.05 -4.28
N GLU A 117 -4.69 9.34 -4.31
CA GLU A 117 -4.82 10.15 -3.12
C GLU A 117 -6.13 9.78 -2.42
N LEU A 118 -6.04 9.07 -1.31
CA LEU A 118 -7.21 8.63 -0.58
C LEU A 118 -7.69 9.72 0.38
N PRO A 119 -8.96 10.14 0.29
CA PRO A 119 -9.51 11.21 1.13
C PRO A 119 -9.28 10.96 2.63
N GLY A 120 -8.87 12.00 3.35
CA GLY A 120 -8.62 11.94 4.80
C GLY A 120 -7.26 11.36 5.20
N LEU A 121 -6.66 10.43 4.44
CA LEU A 121 -5.44 9.75 4.90
C LEU A 121 -4.22 10.66 5.07
N ARG A 122 -4.13 11.77 4.33
CA ARG A 122 -3.06 12.77 4.51
C ARG A 122 -3.11 13.51 5.84
N VAL A 123 -4.29 13.60 6.41
CA VAL A 123 -4.50 14.26 7.71
C VAL A 123 -4.84 13.25 8.82
N GLY A 124 -4.52 11.98 8.59
CA GLY A 124 -4.74 10.92 9.56
C GLY A 124 -6.21 10.67 9.87
N GLU A 125 -7.11 10.88 8.92
CA GLU A 125 -8.55 10.59 9.06
C GLU A 125 -8.91 9.35 8.25
N VAL A 126 -9.62 8.41 8.85
CA VAL A 126 -10.24 7.28 8.15
C VAL A 126 -11.65 7.70 7.73
N ALA A 127 -11.88 7.80 6.43
CA ALA A 127 -13.11 8.33 5.87
C ALA A 127 -13.79 7.28 4.95
N PRO A 128 -15.13 7.18 4.95
CA PRO A 128 -15.86 6.28 4.03
C PRO A 128 -15.52 6.55 2.56
N GLU A 129 -15.30 7.80 2.19
CA GLU A 129 -14.94 8.24 0.84
C GLU A 129 -13.61 7.66 0.35
N SER A 130 -12.73 7.24 1.29
CA SER A 130 -11.48 6.55 0.95
C SER A 130 -11.76 5.18 0.31
N LEU A 131 -12.79 4.47 0.78
CA LEU A 131 -13.20 3.19 0.20
C LEU A 131 -13.80 3.40 -1.20
N GLU A 132 -14.69 4.39 -1.35
CA GLU A 132 -15.30 4.73 -2.63
C GLU A 132 -14.26 5.14 -3.67
N ALA A 133 -13.29 5.96 -3.28
CA ALA A 133 -12.16 6.35 -4.12
C ALA A 133 -11.33 5.13 -4.55
N THR A 134 -11.06 4.21 -3.61
CA THR A 134 -10.30 2.97 -3.89
C THR A 134 -11.05 2.10 -4.90
N ILE A 135 -12.36 1.90 -4.74
CA ILE A 135 -13.21 1.14 -5.66
C ILE A 135 -13.26 1.81 -7.03
N GLY A 136 -13.50 3.13 -7.07
CA GLY A 136 -13.57 3.90 -8.30
C GLY A 136 -12.29 3.80 -9.13
N VAL A 137 -11.14 3.99 -8.49
CA VAL A 137 -9.83 3.85 -9.15
C VAL A 137 -9.57 2.41 -9.59
N ALA A 138 -9.93 1.42 -8.76
CA ALA A 138 -9.75 0.01 -9.11
C ALA A 138 -10.59 -0.40 -10.32
N ARG A 139 -11.84 0.08 -10.42
CA ARG A 139 -12.70 -0.13 -11.59
C ARG A 139 -12.08 0.47 -12.85
N ALA A 140 -11.72 1.75 -12.81
CA ALA A 140 -11.11 2.44 -13.94
C ALA A 140 -9.79 1.80 -14.37
N ALA A 141 -8.97 1.35 -13.41
CA ALA A 141 -7.74 0.63 -13.66
C ALA A 141 -8.00 -0.75 -14.32
N ALA A 142 -9.03 -1.47 -13.87
CA ALA A 142 -9.42 -2.74 -14.46
C ALA A 142 -9.98 -2.58 -15.88
N ASP A 143 -10.70 -1.47 -16.19
CA ASP A 143 -11.23 -1.20 -17.54
C ASP A 143 -10.14 -1.13 -18.61
N VAL A 144 -8.94 -0.66 -18.24
CA VAL A 144 -7.79 -0.52 -19.15
C VAL A 144 -6.73 -1.61 -18.96
N ALA A 145 -6.90 -2.47 -17.96
CA ALA A 145 -5.95 -3.52 -17.66
C ALA A 145 -6.05 -4.69 -18.65
N ARG A 146 -4.92 -5.35 -18.88
CA ARG A 146 -4.91 -6.60 -19.64
C ARG A 146 -5.81 -7.65 -18.97
N GLY A 147 -6.81 -8.14 -19.71
CA GLY A 147 -7.77 -9.11 -19.22
C GLY A 147 -8.83 -8.56 -18.27
N GLY A 148 -9.00 -7.24 -18.19
CA GLY A 148 -10.06 -6.59 -17.39
C GLY A 148 -9.92 -6.78 -15.87
N ARG A 149 -8.72 -7.12 -15.38
CA ARG A 149 -8.46 -7.47 -13.97
C ARG A 149 -7.32 -6.66 -13.38
N VAL A 150 -7.45 -6.34 -12.10
CA VAL A 150 -6.49 -5.53 -11.33
C VAL A 150 -6.05 -6.25 -10.06
N GLY A 151 -4.79 -6.11 -9.69
CA GLY A 151 -4.30 -6.46 -8.36
C GLY A 151 -4.54 -5.31 -7.39
N LEU A 152 -4.92 -5.62 -6.16
CA LEU A 152 -5.02 -4.62 -5.09
C LEU A 152 -3.88 -4.85 -4.09
N VAL A 153 -3.13 -3.80 -3.79
CA VAL A 153 -2.05 -3.83 -2.81
C VAL A 153 -2.27 -2.68 -1.84
N GLY A 154 -2.11 -2.94 -0.55
CA GLY A 154 -2.26 -1.87 0.42
C GLY A 154 -1.46 -2.09 1.70
N VAL A 155 -1.19 -1.00 2.41
CA VAL A 155 -0.45 -0.99 3.68
C VAL A 155 -1.28 -0.30 4.74
N SER A 156 -1.32 -0.85 5.96
CA SER A 156 -2.07 -0.29 7.09
C SER A 156 -3.54 -0.03 6.72
N THR A 157 -4.06 1.17 6.90
CA THR A 157 -5.41 1.58 6.46
C THR A 157 -5.66 1.27 4.98
N GLY A 158 -4.68 1.53 4.11
CA GLY A 158 -4.78 1.18 2.69
C GLY A 158 -4.91 -0.32 2.45
N GLY A 159 -4.29 -1.15 3.29
CA GLY A 159 -4.47 -2.61 3.28
C GLY A 159 -5.90 -3.02 3.61
N SER A 160 -6.50 -2.39 4.61
CA SER A 160 -7.90 -2.61 4.99
C SER A 160 -8.86 -2.16 3.89
N LEU A 161 -8.58 -1.01 3.25
CA LEU A 161 -9.36 -0.51 2.10
C LEU A 161 -9.24 -1.46 0.89
N ALA A 162 -8.06 -2.00 0.60
CA ALA A 162 -7.86 -2.97 -0.47
C ALA A 162 -8.67 -4.25 -0.25
N LEU A 163 -8.67 -4.78 0.99
CA LEU A 163 -9.48 -5.96 1.36
C LEU A 163 -10.98 -5.69 1.24
N ARG A 164 -11.44 -4.51 1.67
CA ARG A 164 -12.86 -4.12 1.56
C ARG A 164 -13.27 -3.86 0.11
N ALA A 165 -12.45 -3.17 -0.66
CA ALA A 165 -12.71 -2.92 -2.08
C ALA A 165 -12.81 -4.23 -2.88
N ALA A 166 -11.99 -5.24 -2.56
CA ALA A 166 -12.04 -6.53 -3.22
C ALA A 166 -13.37 -7.28 -3.03
N GLN A 167 -14.12 -6.94 -1.98
CA GLN A 167 -15.44 -7.51 -1.67
C GLN A 167 -16.60 -6.74 -2.32
N ASP A 168 -16.31 -5.58 -2.94
CA ASP A 168 -17.34 -4.76 -3.56
C ASP A 168 -17.92 -5.45 -4.82
N PRO A 169 -19.25 -5.48 -4.98
CA PRO A 169 -19.89 -6.09 -6.14
C PRO A 169 -19.40 -5.52 -7.48
N ALA A 170 -19.03 -4.23 -7.53
CA ALA A 170 -18.54 -3.58 -8.74
C ALA A 170 -17.17 -4.11 -9.20
N LEU A 171 -16.43 -4.80 -8.32
CA LEU A 171 -15.14 -5.43 -8.59
C LEU A 171 -15.21 -6.96 -8.67
N HIS A 172 -16.43 -7.54 -8.57
CA HIS A 172 -16.62 -8.98 -8.66
C HIS A 172 -16.06 -9.54 -9.98
N GLY A 173 -15.20 -10.55 -9.88
CA GLY A 173 -14.49 -11.15 -11.04
C GLY A 173 -13.39 -10.27 -11.66
N ARG A 174 -13.19 -9.04 -11.17
CA ARG A 174 -12.23 -8.06 -11.70
C ARG A 174 -10.95 -7.93 -10.85
N VAL A 175 -10.90 -8.54 -9.67
CA VAL A 175 -9.71 -8.57 -8.83
C VAL A 175 -8.92 -9.85 -9.12
N SER A 176 -7.64 -9.73 -9.46
CA SER A 176 -6.73 -10.84 -9.70
C SER A 176 -6.05 -11.35 -8.44
N GLY A 177 -5.94 -10.52 -7.42
CA GLY A 177 -5.37 -10.85 -6.13
C GLY A 177 -5.33 -9.61 -5.24
N VAL A 178 -5.23 -9.86 -3.93
CA VAL A 178 -5.08 -8.81 -2.92
C VAL A 178 -3.85 -9.11 -2.08
N SER A 179 -3.04 -8.08 -1.84
CA SER A 179 -1.92 -8.13 -0.89
C SER A 179 -2.10 -6.98 0.11
N ALA A 180 -2.22 -7.32 1.39
CA ALA A 180 -2.39 -6.36 2.45
C ALA A 180 -1.29 -6.55 3.51
N VAL A 181 -0.55 -5.48 3.79
CA VAL A 181 0.51 -5.45 4.81
C VAL A 181 0.00 -4.71 6.02
N ALA A 182 0.01 -5.38 7.18
CA ALA A 182 -0.45 -4.86 8.46
C ALA A 182 -1.87 -4.21 8.39
N PRO A 183 -2.85 -4.85 7.72
CA PRO A 183 -4.22 -4.34 7.71
C PRO A 183 -4.88 -4.57 9.07
N TYR A 184 -5.86 -3.75 9.39
CA TYR A 184 -6.82 -4.10 10.43
C TYR A 184 -8.14 -4.57 9.79
N THR A 185 -8.77 -5.55 10.40
CA THR A 185 -10.05 -6.12 9.93
C THR A 185 -11.25 -5.60 10.71
N ASP A 186 -11.02 -5.11 11.93
CA ASP A 186 -12.01 -4.46 12.77
C ASP A 186 -11.47 -3.14 13.32
N ILE A 187 -12.07 -2.04 12.89
CA ILE A 187 -11.67 -0.69 13.31
C ILE A 187 -11.91 -0.45 14.80
N ARG A 188 -12.86 -1.17 15.43
CA ARG A 188 -13.11 -1.06 16.87
C ARG A 188 -11.90 -1.48 17.69
N ASN A 189 -11.19 -2.53 17.24
CA ASN A 189 -9.94 -2.95 17.87
C ASN A 189 -8.86 -1.88 17.77
N VAL A 190 -8.83 -1.15 16.66
CA VAL A 190 -7.90 -0.01 16.48
C VAL A 190 -8.25 1.12 17.43
N PHE A 191 -9.53 1.46 17.56
CA PHE A 191 -9.98 2.49 18.51
C PHE A 191 -9.77 2.05 19.97
N GLN A 192 -10.06 0.78 20.33
CA GLN A 192 -9.72 0.28 21.64
C GLN A 192 -8.23 0.42 21.93
N LEU A 193 -7.37 -0.03 21.01
CA LEU A 193 -5.95 0.10 21.13
C LEU A 193 -5.50 1.56 21.30
N ALA A 194 -6.06 2.45 20.49
CA ALA A 194 -5.76 3.87 20.51
C ALA A 194 -6.14 4.58 21.84
N THR A 195 -7.23 4.14 22.49
CA THR A 195 -7.78 4.81 23.67
C THR A 195 -7.37 4.14 24.98
N THR A 196 -7.05 2.85 24.98
CA THR A 196 -6.73 2.10 26.20
C THR A 196 -5.28 1.61 26.26
N GLY A 197 -4.54 1.68 25.15
CA GLY A 197 -3.21 1.08 25.05
C GLY A 197 -3.19 -0.44 25.18
N THR A 198 -4.35 -1.09 25.01
CA THR A 198 -4.48 -2.55 25.17
C THR A 198 -5.10 -3.23 23.97
N TYR A 199 -4.74 -4.48 23.74
CA TYR A 199 -5.37 -5.33 22.73
C TYR A 199 -5.69 -6.72 23.32
N ARG A 200 -6.57 -7.44 22.64
CA ARG A 200 -6.91 -8.80 23.01
C ARG A 200 -6.18 -9.81 22.12
N GLU A 201 -5.60 -10.83 22.77
CA GLU A 201 -5.05 -12.01 22.11
C GLU A 201 -5.78 -13.24 22.68
N GLY A 202 -6.82 -13.71 21.99
CA GLY A 202 -7.76 -14.69 22.55
C GLY A 202 -8.54 -14.10 23.73
N GLU A 203 -8.42 -14.71 24.91
CA GLU A 203 -9.04 -14.24 26.16
C GLU A 203 -8.15 -13.27 26.95
N ASP A 204 -6.84 -13.19 26.63
CA ASP A 204 -5.88 -12.36 27.31
C ASP A 204 -5.96 -10.90 26.86
N VAL A 205 -5.86 -9.98 27.82
CA VAL A 205 -5.68 -8.55 27.56
C VAL A 205 -4.20 -8.22 27.72
N ARG A 206 -3.58 -7.71 26.68
CA ARG A 206 -2.16 -7.34 26.67
C ARG A 206 -1.99 -5.85 26.51
N ALA A 207 -1.01 -5.30 27.20
CA ALA A 207 -0.59 -3.92 26.95
C ALA A 207 0.13 -3.82 25.62
N TYR A 208 -0.14 -2.76 24.90
CA TYR A 208 0.59 -2.33 23.72
C TYR A 208 1.08 -0.93 23.98
N GLU A 209 2.35 -0.74 23.98
CA GLU A 209 2.97 0.58 24.03
C GLU A 209 3.23 1.04 22.59
N PRO A 210 2.23 1.64 21.91
CA PRO A 210 2.51 2.30 20.64
C PRO A 210 3.39 3.48 20.98
N ALA A 211 4.48 3.61 20.29
CA ALA A 211 5.16 4.87 20.28
C ALA A 211 4.12 5.96 19.95
N GLU A 212 3.98 6.98 20.83
CA GLU A 212 3.74 8.33 20.36
C GLU A 212 2.30 8.78 20.10
N GLY A 213 1.26 8.27 20.70
CA GLY A 213 -0.09 8.89 20.62
C GLY A 213 -0.69 9.07 19.21
N TYR A 214 0.08 8.82 18.14
CA TYR A 214 -0.36 9.02 16.75
C TYR A 214 -1.64 8.23 16.43
N LEU A 215 -1.75 7.01 16.92
CA LEU A 215 -2.93 6.19 16.72
C LEU A 215 -4.16 6.81 17.41
N ALA A 216 -3.96 7.38 18.61
CA ALA A 216 -5.02 8.10 19.33
C ALA A 216 -5.45 9.37 18.57
N LEU A 217 -4.50 10.10 18.00
CA LEU A 217 -4.78 11.27 17.17
C LEU A 217 -5.57 10.90 15.90
N VAL A 218 -5.19 9.84 15.21
CA VAL A 218 -5.94 9.30 14.05
C VAL A 218 -7.35 8.89 14.45
N ALA A 219 -7.51 8.25 15.60
CA ALA A 219 -8.82 7.87 16.13
C ALA A 219 -9.66 9.11 16.46
N ALA A 220 -9.10 10.10 17.14
CA ALA A 220 -9.79 11.33 17.49
C ALA A 220 -10.23 12.12 16.23
N ARG A 221 -9.35 12.28 15.26
CA ARG A 221 -9.67 12.95 13.98
C ARG A 221 -10.78 12.21 13.22
N SER A 222 -10.73 10.88 13.19
CA SER A 222 -11.74 10.05 12.53
C SER A 222 -13.08 10.13 13.24
N LEU A 223 -13.10 10.11 14.59
CA LEU A 223 -14.31 10.21 15.39
C LEU A 223 -14.95 11.60 15.32
N ALA A 224 -14.15 12.67 15.25
CA ALA A 224 -14.66 14.03 15.09
C ALA A 224 -15.54 14.18 13.85
N ARG A 225 -15.31 13.41 12.79
CA ARG A 225 -16.16 13.39 11.60
C ARG A 225 -17.55 12.80 11.83
N LEU A 226 -17.74 12.01 12.88
CA LEU A 226 -19.03 11.41 13.24
C LEU A 226 -19.93 12.37 14.04
N LEU A 227 -19.38 13.50 14.48
CA LEU A 227 -20.20 14.56 15.09
C LEU A 227 -21.20 15.11 14.06
N PRO A 228 -22.39 15.54 14.49
CA PRO A 228 -23.33 16.24 13.64
C PRO A 228 -22.66 17.43 12.93
N GLU A 229 -23.06 17.69 11.69
CA GLU A 229 -22.57 18.87 10.96
C GLU A 229 -22.92 20.15 11.71
N GLY A 230 -21.92 21.01 11.88
CA GLY A 230 -22.10 22.27 12.63
C GLY A 230 -20.78 22.81 13.17
N PRO A 231 -20.87 23.96 13.85
CA PRO A 231 -19.69 24.69 14.32
C PRO A 231 -18.83 23.92 15.33
N ASP A 232 -19.41 22.98 16.08
CA ASP A 232 -18.66 22.15 17.03
C ASP A 232 -17.79 21.14 16.33
N ARG A 233 -18.32 20.47 15.29
CA ARG A 233 -17.54 19.56 14.45
C ARG A 233 -16.40 20.30 13.75
N GLU A 234 -16.66 21.48 13.20
CA GLU A 234 -15.65 22.29 12.52
C GLU A 234 -14.54 22.71 13.47
N ARG A 235 -14.90 23.22 14.67
CA ARG A 235 -13.94 23.59 15.71
C ARG A 235 -13.08 22.41 16.14
N MET A 236 -13.70 21.27 16.47
CA MET A 236 -12.99 20.07 16.90
C MET A 236 -12.06 19.54 15.78
N SER A 237 -12.55 19.46 14.55
CA SER A 237 -11.74 19.00 13.42
C SER A 237 -10.56 19.93 13.15
N THR A 238 -10.76 21.24 13.27
CA THR A 238 -9.70 22.24 13.08
C THR A 238 -8.64 22.14 14.18
N ALA A 239 -9.06 22.03 15.44
CA ALA A 239 -8.16 21.89 16.57
C ALA A 239 -7.33 20.59 16.47
N LEU A 240 -7.96 19.45 16.18
CA LEU A 240 -7.28 18.16 16.03
C LEU A 240 -6.31 18.15 14.84
N ARG A 241 -6.59 18.86 13.75
CA ARG A 241 -5.67 18.98 12.61
C ARG A 241 -4.46 19.86 12.93
N ALA A 242 -4.57 20.78 13.89
CA ALA A 242 -3.47 21.60 14.35
C ALA A 242 -2.46 20.84 15.24
N VAL A 243 -2.86 19.69 15.82
CA VAL A 243 -1.96 18.83 16.59
C VAL A 243 -0.92 18.21 15.66
N SER A 244 0.35 18.27 16.09
CA SER A 244 1.47 17.72 15.32
C SER A 244 1.42 16.20 15.24
N ASP A 245 1.68 15.64 14.07
CA ASP A 245 1.82 14.19 13.88
C ASP A 245 3.12 13.63 14.48
N THR A 246 4.11 14.48 14.78
CA THR A 246 5.40 14.11 15.36
C THR A 246 5.42 14.22 16.89
N ASP A 247 4.47 14.94 17.47
CA ASP A 247 4.26 15.07 18.91
C ASP A 247 2.75 15.07 19.18
N PRO A 248 2.11 13.91 18.97
CA PRO A 248 0.67 13.80 18.91
C PRO A 248 0.07 13.72 20.32
N ASP A 249 -0.41 14.84 20.86
CA ASP A 249 -1.26 14.89 22.04
C ASP A 249 -2.68 15.32 21.65
N PRO A 250 -3.60 14.37 21.46
CA PRO A 250 -4.98 14.71 21.10
C PRO A 250 -5.73 15.43 22.23
N LEU A 251 -5.24 15.41 23.47
CA LEU A 251 -5.86 16.11 24.59
C LEU A 251 -5.47 17.58 24.65
N ALA A 252 -4.39 17.98 23.96
CA ALA A 252 -3.97 19.39 23.89
C ALA A 252 -5.03 20.32 23.26
N VAL A 253 -6.08 19.79 22.65
CA VAL A 253 -7.19 20.57 22.09
C VAL A 253 -8.26 20.89 23.11
N LEU A 254 -8.17 20.35 24.34
CA LEU A 254 -9.13 20.58 25.42
C LEU A 254 -8.74 21.74 26.34
N ASP A 255 -7.51 22.23 26.25
CA ASP A 255 -6.96 23.38 26.94
C ASP A 255 -7.25 24.67 26.15
#